data_564837a4f27b6994fe119a91a6606dd1
#
_entry.id   564837a4f27b6994fe119a91a6606dd1
#
_cell.length_a   1.000
_cell.length_b   1.000
_cell.length_c   1.000
_cell.angle_alpha   90.00
_cell.angle_beta   90.00
_cell.angle_gamma   90.00
#
_symmetry.space_group_name_H-M   'P 1'
#
loop_
_entity.id
_entity.type
_entity.pdbx_description
1 polymer ?
#
loop_
_entity_poly.entity_id
_entity_poly.type
_entity_poly.pdbx_seq_one_letter_code
_entity_poly.pdbx_strand_id
1 'polypeptide(L)'
;MISGILVSPGIAFGKALLLKEDEIVINRKKISADQVEQEVERFKTGRAKAAEQLEAIKTKAEASLGEEKAAIFEGHIMLLEDEELEQEIIALIKDDKQSADAAAYSVIEGQAKALEELDDEYLKERAADVRDIGKRLLKNILGLTIVDLSAIPDEVILVATDLTPSETAQLNLDKVLGFITDLGGRTSHTSIMARSLELPAIVGTSDATKQIQNDDYVILDAVNNKIYLNPTAEVIEQLKAVKTQYITERNDLAKLKDLPAITLDGHQVEVVANIGTVRDIAGAERNGAEGVGLYRTEFLFMDRDSLPTEEEQFQAYKAVAEAMGSQAVIVRTMDIGGDKDLPYMNLPKEENPFLGWRAIRIAMDRKEILHAQLRAILRASAFGKLRIMFPMIISVEEVRALKAELELLKQQLRDEGKAFDESIEVGVMVETPAAAVIARHLAKEVDFFSIGTNDLTQYTLAVDRGNELISHLYNPMSPSVLGLIKQVIDASHAEGKWTGMCGELAGDERATLLLLGMGLDEFSMSAISIPRIKKIIRNTNFEDVKVLAEQALAQPTADELMTLVNKFIEEKTLC
;
A
#
# COMPACT_ATOMS: atom_id res chain seq x y z
N MET A 1 17.95 -23.92 3.66
CA MET A 1 16.62 -23.30 3.73
C MET A 1 16.85 -21.80 3.58
N ILE A 2 16.27 -21.20 2.55
CA ILE A 2 16.43 -19.79 2.23
C ILE A 2 15.17 -19.09 2.69
N SER A 3 15.27 -17.87 3.18
CA SER A 3 14.13 -17.01 3.58
C SER A 3 14.42 -15.58 3.13
N GLY A 4 13.38 -14.75 3.10
CA GLY A 4 13.49 -13.35 2.70
C GLY A 4 12.31 -12.54 3.23
N ILE A 5 11.83 -11.60 2.45
CA ILE A 5 10.64 -10.79 2.73
C ILE A 5 9.47 -11.37 1.93
N LEU A 6 8.44 -11.84 2.62
CA LEU A 6 7.20 -12.28 1.99
C LEU A 6 6.45 -11.08 1.42
N VAL A 7 6.11 -11.13 0.14
CA VAL A 7 5.40 -10.03 -0.54
C VAL A 7 4.09 -10.43 -1.20
N SER A 8 3.99 -11.66 -1.68
CA SER A 8 2.75 -12.21 -2.23
C SER A 8 2.59 -13.66 -1.79
N PRO A 9 1.51 -13.99 -1.06
CA PRO A 9 1.35 -15.31 -0.47
C PRO A 9 0.95 -16.37 -1.51
N GLY A 10 1.34 -17.62 -1.24
CA GLY A 10 1.01 -18.78 -2.07
C GLY A 10 2.11 -19.82 -2.01
N ILE A 11 1.86 -20.99 -2.64
CA ILE A 11 2.84 -22.07 -2.69
C ILE A 11 3.02 -22.53 -4.14
N ALA A 12 4.23 -22.37 -4.65
CA ALA A 12 4.62 -22.82 -5.99
C ALA A 12 5.59 -23.99 -5.94
N PHE A 13 5.42 -24.92 -6.88
CA PHE A 13 6.28 -26.09 -7.06
C PHE A 13 6.77 -26.08 -8.50
N GLY A 14 8.04 -26.05 -8.73
CA GLY A 14 8.57 -26.04 -10.08
C GLY A 14 10.09 -26.08 -10.15
N LYS A 15 10.59 -26.11 -11.37
CA LYS A 15 12.01 -25.93 -11.64
C LYS A 15 12.37 -24.45 -11.57
N ALA A 16 13.57 -24.17 -11.07
CA ALA A 16 14.11 -22.84 -11.08
C ALA A 16 14.57 -22.44 -12.49
N LEU A 17 14.17 -21.25 -12.92
CA LEU A 17 14.81 -20.54 -14.04
C LEU A 17 15.64 -19.42 -13.44
N LEU A 18 16.95 -19.58 -13.44
CA LEU A 18 17.88 -18.58 -12.93
C LEU A 18 18.19 -17.57 -14.03
N LEU A 19 17.75 -16.34 -13.83
CA LEU A 19 18.16 -15.22 -14.67
C LEU A 19 19.58 -14.79 -14.26
N LYS A 20 20.57 -15.29 -14.99
CA LYS A 20 21.94 -14.79 -14.87
C LYS A 20 22.07 -13.53 -15.70
N GLU A 21 22.41 -12.46 -15.05
CA GLU A 21 22.85 -11.26 -15.75
C GLU A 21 24.26 -11.48 -16.30
N ASP A 22 24.43 -11.23 -17.60
CA ASP A 22 25.76 -11.09 -18.14
C ASP A 22 26.41 -9.87 -17.46
N GLU A 23 27.61 -10.05 -16.93
CA GLU A 23 28.36 -8.98 -16.29
C GLU A 23 28.70 -7.91 -17.33
N ILE A 24 28.13 -6.71 -17.17
CA ILE A 24 28.41 -5.60 -18.09
C ILE A 24 29.80 -5.06 -17.74
N VAL A 25 30.80 -5.48 -18.49
CA VAL A 25 32.18 -5.02 -18.34
C VAL A 25 32.41 -3.80 -19.21
N ILE A 26 32.53 -2.62 -18.57
CA ILE A 26 32.77 -1.34 -19.24
C ILE A 26 34.24 -1.19 -19.59
N ASN A 27 34.55 -0.90 -20.86
CA ASN A 27 35.90 -0.62 -21.31
C ASN A 27 36.30 0.84 -21.02
N ARG A 28 37.02 1.07 -19.95
CA ARG A 28 37.46 2.41 -19.53
C ARG A 28 38.74 2.90 -20.23
N LYS A 29 39.28 2.18 -21.19
CA LYS A 29 40.47 2.63 -21.95
C LYS A 29 40.07 3.66 -22.99
N LYS A 30 40.90 4.72 -23.13
CA LYS A 30 40.71 5.72 -24.17
C LYS A 30 40.88 5.11 -25.55
N ILE A 31 40.03 5.50 -26.48
CA ILE A 31 40.08 5.10 -27.88
C ILE A 31 41.02 6.01 -28.67
N SER A 32 41.51 5.53 -29.79
CA SER A 32 42.33 6.34 -30.72
C SER A 32 41.43 7.26 -31.58
N ALA A 33 42.02 8.30 -32.15
CA ALA A 33 41.26 9.30 -32.93
C ALA A 33 40.57 8.71 -34.18
N ASP A 34 41.12 7.66 -34.74
CA ASP A 34 40.56 6.93 -35.89
C ASP A 34 39.38 6.02 -35.54
N GLN A 35 39.20 5.71 -34.27
CA GLN A 35 38.09 4.87 -33.78
C GLN A 35 36.83 5.67 -33.40
N VAL A 36 36.93 7.00 -33.30
CA VAL A 36 35.85 7.87 -32.79
C VAL A 36 34.56 7.71 -33.61
N GLU A 37 34.65 7.79 -34.95
CA GLU A 37 33.47 7.64 -35.80
C GLU A 37 32.81 6.27 -35.68
N GLN A 38 33.62 5.22 -35.53
CA GLN A 38 33.14 3.86 -35.32
C GLN A 38 32.40 3.71 -33.99
N GLU A 39 32.91 4.32 -32.93
CA GLU A 39 32.27 4.26 -31.61
C GLU A 39 30.98 5.10 -31.56
N VAL A 40 30.93 6.24 -32.23
CA VAL A 40 29.68 7.02 -32.40
C VAL A 40 28.61 6.19 -33.15
N GLU A 41 28.99 5.49 -34.22
CA GLU A 41 28.06 4.64 -34.96
C GLU A 41 27.62 3.43 -34.15
N ARG A 42 28.53 2.85 -33.35
CA ARG A 42 28.22 1.75 -32.43
C ARG A 42 27.19 2.18 -31.37
N PHE A 43 27.34 3.38 -30.80
CA PHE A 43 26.36 3.96 -29.89
C PHE A 43 25.00 4.17 -30.57
N LYS A 44 24.96 4.82 -31.74
CA LYS A 44 23.70 5.07 -32.47
C LYS A 44 22.97 3.78 -32.84
N THR A 45 23.71 2.78 -33.28
CA THR A 45 23.14 1.45 -33.60
C THR A 45 22.59 0.78 -32.34
N GLY A 46 23.30 0.83 -31.21
CA GLY A 46 22.85 0.28 -29.94
C GLY A 46 21.59 0.99 -29.42
N ARG A 47 21.53 2.33 -29.55
CA ARG A 47 20.38 3.15 -29.16
C ARG A 47 19.14 2.81 -30.00
N ALA A 48 19.27 2.74 -31.32
CA ALA A 48 18.16 2.38 -32.21
C ALA A 48 17.58 0.98 -31.89
N LYS A 49 18.45 -0.01 -31.67
CA LYS A 49 18.01 -1.35 -31.25
C LYS A 49 17.32 -1.36 -29.89
N ALA A 50 17.83 -0.59 -28.95
CA ALA A 50 17.21 -0.47 -27.62
C ALA A 50 15.81 0.16 -27.70
N ALA A 51 15.62 1.20 -28.53
CA ALA A 51 14.33 1.82 -28.76
C ALA A 51 13.33 0.84 -29.43
N GLU A 52 13.76 0.12 -30.46
CA GLU A 52 12.93 -0.91 -31.11
C GLU A 52 12.47 -2.00 -30.13
N GLN A 53 13.36 -2.44 -29.24
CA GLN A 53 13.02 -3.41 -28.20
C GLN A 53 12.01 -2.86 -27.19
N LEU A 54 12.16 -1.62 -26.74
CA LEU A 54 11.22 -0.98 -25.82
C LEU A 54 9.85 -0.79 -26.44
N GLU A 55 9.76 -0.46 -27.73
CA GLU A 55 8.48 -0.35 -28.45
C GLU A 55 7.77 -1.71 -28.54
N ALA A 56 8.53 -2.79 -28.79
CA ALA A 56 7.99 -4.14 -28.77
C ALA A 56 7.49 -4.55 -27.37
N ILE A 57 8.19 -4.15 -26.30
CA ILE A 57 7.79 -4.39 -24.92
C ILE A 57 6.53 -3.60 -24.57
N LYS A 58 6.45 -2.30 -24.96
CA LYS A 58 5.27 -1.46 -24.76
C LYS A 58 4.03 -2.10 -25.35
N THR A 59 4.11 -2.55 -26.62
CA THR A 59 2.99 -3.22 -27.30
C THR A 59 2.53 -4.50 -26.59
N LYS A 60 3.47 -5.30 -26.09
CA LYS A 60 3.14 -6.50 -25.29
C LYS A 60 2.53 -6.14 -23.93
N ALA A 61 3.07 -5.13 -23.25
CA ALA A 61 2.57 -4.65 -21.96
C ALA A 61 1.15 -4.09 -22.07
N GLU A 62 0.84 -3.35 -23.14
CA GLU A 62 -0.51 -2.86 -23.43
C GLU A 62 -1.52 -4.01 -23.51
N ALA A 63 -1.16 -5.08 -24.21
CA ALA A 63 -2.03 -6.24 -24.39
C ALA A 63 -2.23 -7.08 -23.11
N SER A 64 -1.22 -7.16 -22.23
CA SER A 64 -1.20 -8.05 -21.06
C SER A 64 -1.51 -7.35 -19.73
N LEU A 65 -1.11 -6.09 -19.58
CA LEU A 65 -1.16 -5.33 -18.32
C LEU A 65 -2.06 -4.08 -18.40
N GLY A 66 -2.50 -3.69 -19.61
CA GLY A 66 -3.31 -2.51 -19.90
C GLY A 66 -2.50 -1.24 -20.16
N GLU A 67 -3.14 -0.24 -20.80
CA GLU A 67 -2.51 1.01 -21.26
C GLU A 67 -1.79 1.79 -20.15
N GLU A 68 -2.38 1.82 -18.96
CA GLU A 68 -1.83 2.58 -17.83
C GLU A 68 -0.45 2.07 -17.37
N LYS A 69 -0.28 0.75 -17.31
CA LYS A 69 1.01 0.14 -16.94
C LYS A 69 2.03 0.16 -18.08
N ALA A 70 1.54 0.20 -19.32
CA ALA A 70 2.39 0.33 -20.49
C ALA A 70 2.94 1.75 -20.70
N ALA A 71 2.30 2.77 -20.12
CA ALA A 71 2.75 4.18 -20.24
C ALA A 71 4.17 4.42 -19.69
N ILE A 72 4.65 3.61 -18.77
CA ILE A 72 6.04 3.69 -18.27
C ILE A 72 7.06 3.51 -19.41
N PHE A 73 6.77 2.62 -20.37
CA PHE A 73 7.68 2.35 -21.50
C PHE A 73 7.71 3.49 -22.50
N GLU A 74 6.66 4.31 -22.58
CA GLU A 74 6.68 5.55 -23.35
C GLU A 74 7.68 6.54 -22.78
N GLY A 75 7.69 6.71 -21.45
CA GLY A 75 8.71 7.50 -20.76
C GLY A 75 10.13 6.95 -20.96
N HIS A 76 10.30 5.63 -20.98
CA HIS A 76 11.60 4.99 -21.26
C HIS A 76 12.08 5.26 -22.68
N ILE A 77 11.19 5.21 -23.66
CA ILE A 77 11.52 5.51 -25.07
C ILE A 77 11.88 6.98 -25.21
N MET A 78 11.08 7.90 -24.64
CA MET A 78 11.35 9.33 -24.66
C MET A 78 12.72 9.68 -24.08
N LEU A 79 13.09 9.08 -22.94
CA LEU A 79 14.41 9.31 -22.34
C LEU A 79 15.53 8.78 -23.24
N LEU A 80 15.35 7.59 -23.82
CA LEU A 80 16.36 7.02 -24.71
C LEU A 80 16.53 7.83 -26.02
N GLU A 81 15.45 8.47 -26.48
CA GLU A 81 15.43 9.29 -27.70
C GLU A 81 15.77 10.77 -27.44
N ASP A 82 16.02 11.14 -26.20
CA ASP A 82 16.38 12.50 -25.84
C ASP A 82 17.63 12.98 -26.58
N GLU A 83 17.53 14.16 -27.18
CA GLU A 83 18.63 14.74 -27.96
C GLU A 83 19.78 15.20 -27.06
N GLU A 84 19.51 15.65 -25.85
CA GLU A 84 20.52 16.10 -24.90
C GLU A 84 21.36 14.91 -24.42
N LEU A 85 20.72 13.79 -24.08
CA LEU A 85 21.38 12.52 -23.75
C LEU A 85 22.30 12.08 -24.91
N GLU A 86 21.81 12.13 -26.17
CA GLU A 86 22.61 11.77 -27.35
C GLU A 86 23.85 12.66 -27.49
N GLN A 87 23.66 13.97 -27.35
CA GLN A 87 24.74 14.95 -27.49
C GLN A 87 25.80 14.79 -26.41
N GLU A 88 25.40 14.58 -25.16
CA GLU A 88 26.34 14.36 -24.05
C GLU A 88 27.19 13.10 -24.27
N ILE A 89 26.57 11.98 -24.66
CA ILE A 89 27.31 10.72 -24.91
C ILE A 89 28.26 10.89 -26.09
N ILE A 90 27.82 11.53 -27.19
CA ILE A 90 28.66 11.79 -28.38
C ILE A 90 29.82 12.74 -28.03
N ALA A 91 29.60 13.74 -27.17
CA ALA A 91 30.66 14.62 -26.71
C ALA A 91 31.76 13.87 -25.96
N LEU A 92 31.39 12.99 -25.03
CA LEU A 92 32.37 12.14 -24.31
C LEU A 92 33.15 11.22 -25.25
N ILE A 93 32.51 10.68 -26.29
CA ILE A 93 33.21 9.86 -27.30
C ILE A 93 34.20 10.72 -28.11
N LYS A 94 33.79 11.92 -28.57
CA LYS A 94 34.58 12.78 -29.45
C LYS A 94 35.68 13.52 -28.71
N ASP A 95 35.36 14.13 -27.59
CA ASP A 95 36.26 15.02 -26.86
C ASP A 95 37.14 14.30 -25.87
N ASP A 96 36.55 13.41 -25.07
CA ASP A 96 37.26 12.66 -24.04
C ASP A 96 37.83 11.31 -24.51
N LYS A 97 37.55 10.95 -25.76
CA LYS A 97 38.01 9.68 -26.35
C LYS A 97 37.58 8.45 -25.55
N GLN A 98 36.36 8.47 -25.05
CA GLN A 98 35.77 7.30 -24.40
C GLN A 98 35.19 6.34 -25.44
N SER A 99 35.15 5.02 -25.14
CA SER A 99 34.39 4.05 -25.93
C SER A 99 32.88 4.29 -25.75
N ALA A 100 32.06 3.84 -26.68
CA ALA A 100 30.61 4.02 -26.66
C ALA A 100 29.97 3.52 -25.35
N ASP A 101 30.42 2.37 -24.87
CA ASP A 101 29.95 1.78 -23.60
C ASP A 101 30.35 2.61 -22.37
N ALA A 102 31.60 3.12 -22.32
CA ALA A 102 32.06 3.96 -21.23
C ALA A 102 31.35 5.31 -21.18
N ALA A 103 31.16 5.95 -22.34
CA ALA A 103 30.47 7.23 -22.47
C ALA A 103 28.98 7.09 -22.06
N ALA A 104 28.28 6.08 -22.58
CA ALA A 104 26.89 5.82 -22.22
C ALA A 104 26.72 5.52 -20.73
N TYR A 105 27.58 4.67 -20.16
CA TYR A 105 27.57 4.38 -18.73
C TYR A 105 27.77 5.63 -17.87
N SER A 106 28.72 6.50 -18.25
CA SER A 106 29.07 7.70 -17.48
C SER A 106 27.90 8.70 -17.43
N VAL A 107 27.21 8.92 -18.57
CA VAL A 107 26.09 9.85 -18.64
C VAL A 107 24.89 9.31 -17.88
N ILE A 108 24.51 8.05 -18.13
CA ILE A 108 23.35 7.42 -17.48
C ILE A 108 23.51 7.30 -15.98
N GLU A 109 24.68 6.86 -15.51
CA GLU A 109 24.92 6.75 -14.07
C GLU A 109 25.03 8.13 -13.42
N GLY A 110 25.52 9.14 -14.15
CA GLY A 110 25.50 10.53 -13.72
C GLY A 110 24.08 11.07 -13.52
N GLN A 111 23.18 10.83 -14.48
CA GLN A 111 21.78 11.22 -14.38
C GLN A 111 21.04 10.46 -13.27
N ALA A 112 21.25 9.13 -13.15
CA ALA A 112 20.66 8.33 -12.08
C ALA A 112 21.07 8.81 -10.70
N LYS A 113 22.37 9.10 -10.48
CA LYS A 113 22.86 9.66 -9.22
C LYS A 113 22.32 11.04 -8.93
N ALA A 114 22.20 11.90 -9.93
CA ALA A 114 21.60 13.22 -9.76
C ALA A 114 20.15 13.11 -9.27
N LEU A 115 19.39 12.14 -9.77
CA LEU A 115 18.02 11.87 -9.29
C LEU A 115 18.00 11.28 -7.85
N GLU A 116 18.97 10.43 -7.50
CA GLU A 116 19.08 9.87 -6.14
C GLU A 116 19.48 10.91 -5.08
N GLU A 117 20.22 11.95 -5.47
CA GLU A 117 20.62 13.03 -4.57
C GLU A 117 19.50 14.04 -4.29
N LEU A 118 18.41 14.00 -5.06
CA LEU A 118 17.23 14.82 -4.81
C LEU A 118 16.48 14.25 -3.59
N ASP A 119 15.95 15.16 -2.76
CA ASP A 119 15.19 14.77 -1.56
C ASP A 119 13.71 14.50 -1.89
N ASP A 120 13.50 13.64 -2.89
CA ASP A 120 12.19 13.27 -3.45
C ASP A 120 12.17 11.77 -3.75
N GLU A 121 11.33 11.02 -3.05
CA GLU A 121 11.21 9.56 -3.18
C GLU A 121 10.79 9.13 -4.60
N TYR A 122 9.91 9.89 -5.25
CA TYR A 122 9.47 9.61 -6.62
C TYR A 122 10.63 9.75 -7.62
N LEU A 123 11.45 10.80 -7.48
CA LEU A 123 12.61 11.01 -8.35
C LEU A 123 13.70 9.96 -8.06
N LYS A 124 13.83 9.50 -6.82
CA LYS A 124 14.72 8.37 -6.48
C LYS A 124 14.29 7.07 -7.14
N GLU A 125 12.98 6.80 -7.20
CA GLU A 125 12.45 5.65 -7.96
C GLU A 125 12.76 5.75 -9.45
N ARG A 126 12.70 6.96 -10.03
CA ARG A 126 13.08 7.22 -11.42
C ARG A 126 14.55 6.94 -11.73
N ALA A 127 15.44 7.02 -10.75
CA ALA A 127 16.83 6.62 -10.93
C ALA A 127 16.97 5.12 -11.30
N ALA A 128 16.11 4.26 -10.76
CA ALA A 128 16.05 2.85 -11.14
C ALA A 128 15.60 2.66 -12.59
N ASP A 129 14.62 3.44 -13.06
CA ASP A 129 14.16 3.42 -14.45
C ASP A 129 15.28 3.86 -15.42
N VAL A 130 16.00 4.93 -15.07
CA VAL A 130 17.15 5.42 -15.86
C VAL A 130 18.23 4.34 -15.98
N ARG A 131 18.51 3.61 -14.90
CA ARG A 131 19.46 2.48 -14.93
C ARG A 131 18.95 1.30 -15.74
N ASP A 132 17.66 0.98 -15.71
CA ASP A 132 17.08 -0.10 -16.54
C ASP A 132 17.24 0.21 -18.02
N ILE A 133 16.93 1.43 -18.44
CA ILE A 133 17.13 1.91 -19.80
C ILE A 133 18.63 1.87 -20.17
N GLY A 134 19.48 2.35 -19.28
CA GLY A 134 20.93 2.33 -19.45
C GLY A 134 21.51 0.95 -19.60
N LYS A 135 21.06 0.00 -18.79
CA LYS A 135 21.45 -1.41 -18.87
C LYS A 135 21.07 -2.03 -20.22
N ARG A 136 19.87 -1.75 -20.73
CA ARG A 136 19.44 -2.18 -22.06
C ARG A 136 20.29 -1.57 -23.18
N LEU A 137 20.54 -0.27 -23.10
CA LEU A 137 21.41 0.43 -24.06
C LEU A 137 22.82 -0.19 -24.08
N LEU A 138 23.42 -0.38 -22.91
CA LEU A 138 24.76 -0.97 -22.76
C LEU A 138 24.83 -2.39 -23.32
N LYS A 139 23.85 -3.24 -23.03
CA LYS A 139 23.78 -4.60 -23.61
C LYS A 139 23.75 -4.57 -25.13
N ASN A 140 22.98 -3.65 -25.72
CA ASN A 140 22.94 -3.49 -27.19
C ASN A 140 24.26 -2.94 -27.75
N ILE A 141 24.90 -1.96 -27.09
CA ILE A 141 26.22 -1.43 -27.50
C ILE A 141 27.28 -2.54 -27.44
N LEU A 142 27.27 -3.36 -26.41
CA LEU A 142 28.23 -4.44 -26.19
C LEU A 142 27.91 -5.71 -26.99
N GLY A 143 26.73 -5.78 -27.62
CA GLY A 143 26.29 -6.96 -28.37
C GLY A 143 26.00 -8.17 -27.46
N LEU A 144 25.64 -7.92 -26.19
CA LEU A 144 25.27 -8.96 -25.22
C LEU A 144 23.87 -9.48 -25.50
N THR A 145 23.63 -10.74 -25.17
CA THR A 145 22.31 -11.37 -25.35
C THR A 145 21.32 -10.82 -24.32
N ILE A 146 20.17 -10.36 -24.78
CA ILE A 146 19.04 -10.03 -23.92
C ILE A 146 18.13 -11.25 -23.91
N VAL A 147 17.88 -11.82 -22.73
CA VAL A 147 17.03 -13.01 -22.57
C VAL A 147 15.59 -12.64 -22.93
N ASP A 148 15.00 -13.37 -23.86
CA ASP A 148 13.56 -13.20 -24.18
C ASP A 148 12.71 -13.97 -23.15
N LEU A 149 12.21 -13.26 -22.16
CA LEU A 149 11.38 -13.81 -21.10
C LEU A 149 9.96 -14.19 -21.56
N SER A 150 9.59 -13.85 -22.80
CA SER A 150 8.33 -14.28 -23.39
C SER A 150 8.38 -15.72 -23.96
N ALA A 151 9.58 -16.24 -24.18
CA ALA A 151 9.81 -17.55 -24.79
C ALA A 151 10.10 -18.65 -23.75
N ILE A 152 9.69 -18.49 -22.48
CA ILE A 152 9.84 -19.52 -21.44
C ILE A 152 9.02 -20.75 -21.85
N PRO A 153 9.65 -21.92 -22.09
CA PRO A 153 8.95 -23.08 -22.66
C PRO A 153 8.11 -23.85 -21.64
N ASP A 154 8.56 -23.91 -20.39
CA ASP A 154 7.99 -24.71 -19.30
C ASP A 154 7.55 -23.83 -18.13
N GLU A 155 6.72 -24.40 -17.25
CA GLU A 155 6.36 -23.74 -15.97
C GLU A 155 7.56 -23.69 -15.02
N VAL A 156 7.93 -22.48 -14.58
CA VAL A 156 9.14 -22.23 -13.77
C VAL A 156 8.89 -21.32 -12.58
N ILE A 157 9.74 -21.46 -11.57
CA ILE A 157 9.92 -20.45 -10.53
C ILE A 157 11.11 -19.58 -10.95
N LEU A 158 10.88 -18.29 -11.12
CA LEU A 158 11.89 -17.35 -11.57
C LEU A 158 12.79 -16.94 -10.40
N VAL A 159 14.10 -17.05 -10.60
CA VAL A 159 15.10 -16.67 -9.60
C VAL A 159 16.02 -15.62 -10.23
N ALA A 160 16.11 -14.44 -9.61
CA ALA A 160 16.90 -13.33 -10.14
C ALA A 160 17.57 -12.53 -9.02
N THR A 161 18.56 -11.72 -9.35
CA THR A 161 19.10 -10.74 -8.40
C THR A 161 18.05 -9.67 -8.12
N ASP A 162 17.43 -9.14 -9.16
CA ASP A 162 16.26 -8.27 -9.13
C ASP A 162 15.51 -8.42 -10.46
N LEU A 163 14.30 -7.87 -10.57
CA LEU A 163 13.53 -7.85 -11.80
C LEU A 163 13.17 -6.41 -12.14
N THR A 164 13.64 -5.96 -13.30
CA THR A 164 13.34 -4.62 -13.80
C THR A 164 11.93 -4.54 -14.38
N PRO A 165 11.33 -3.34 -14.50
CA PRO A 165 10.04 -3.15 -15.15
C PRO A 165 9.99 -3.76 -16.55
N SER A 166 11.04 -3.57 -17.34
CA SER A 166 11.11 -4.07 -18.71
C SER A 166 11.26 -5.59 -18.80
N GLU A 167 11.88 -6.24 -17.83
CA GLU A 167 11.94 -7.70 -17.71
C GLU A 167 10.59 -8.27 -17.32
N THR A 168 9.93 -7.68 -16.34
CA THR A 168 8.65 -8.15 -15.83
C THR A 168 7.51 -8.02 -16.85
N ALA A 169 7.52 -6.97 -17.67
CA ALA A 169 6.53 -6.78 -18.73
C ALA A 169 6.65 -7.79 -19.88
N GLN A 170 7.82 -8.42 -20.02
CA GLN A 170 8.06 -9.45 -21.04
C GLN A 170 7.70 -10.86 -20.57
N LEU A 171 7.46 -11.07 -19.27
CA LEU A 171 7.20 -12.41 -18.73
C LEU A 171 5.96 -13.06 -19.35
N ASN A 172 6.11 -14.32 -19.74
CA ASN A 172 4.96 -15.17 -20.03
C ASN A 172 4.35 -15.63 -18.70
N LEU A 173 3.34 -14.87 -18.22
CA LEU A 173 2.71 -15.07 -16.91
C LEU A 173 2.05 -16.45 -16.76
N ASP A 174 1.66 -17.10 -17.88
CA ASP A 174 1.09 -18.45 -17.85
C ASP A 174 2.15 -19.52 -17.51
N LYS A 175 3.42 -19.14 -17.58
CA LYS A 175 4.56 -20.04 -17.34
C LYS A 175 5.34 -19.73 -16.07
N VAL A 176 5.10 -18.57 -15.45
CA VAL A 176 5.76 -18.18 -14.20
C VAL A 176 4.91 -18.56 -13.01
N LEU A 177 5.40 -19.50 -12.20
CA LEU A 177 4.72 -20.00 -11.00
C LEU A 177 4.97 -19.14 -9.75
N GLY A 178 6.02 -18.33 -9.76
CA GLY A 178 6.39 -17.44 -8.67
C GLY A 178 7.77 -16.82 -8.83
N PHE A 179 8.12 -15.89 -7.93
CA PHE A 179 9.36 -15.10 -7.97
C PHE A 179 10.18 -15.25 -6.71
N ILE A 180 11.50 -15.33 -6.90
CA ILE A 180 12.51 -15.26 -5.83
C ILE A 180 13.54 -14.24 -6.26
N THR A 181 13.79 -13.19 -5.44
CA THR A 181 14.85 -12.22 -5.74
C THR A 181 15.78 -12.01 -4.56
N ASP A 182 17.07 -11.73 -4.87
CA ASP A 182 18.08 -11.43 -3.84
C ASP A 182 17.89 -10.03 -3.25
N LEU A 183 17.49 -9.09 -4.10
CA LEU A 183 17.20 -7.71 -3.74
C LEU A 183 15.69 -7.47 -3.68
N GLY A 184 15.33 -6.26 -3.23
CA GLY A 184 13.95 -5.82 -3.17
C GLY A 184 13.38 -5.82 -1.75
N GLY A 185 12.39 -4.94 -1.56
CA GLY A 185 11.62 -4.78 -0.34
C GLY A 185 10.12 -4.86 -0.60
N ARG A 186 9.30 -4.61 0.40
CA ARG A 186 7.83 -4.67 0.27
C ARG A 186 7.24 -3.69 -0.76
N THR A 187 7.92 -2.58 -1.00
CA THR A 187 7.54 -1.51 -1.93
C THR A 187 8.24 -1.60 -3.28
N SER A 188 9.18 -2.53 -3.48
CA SER A 188 9.88 -2.68 -4.76
C SER A 188 8.92 -2.99 -5.91
N HIS A 189 9.33 -2.64 -7.13
CA HIS A 189 8.55 -2.89 -8.36
C HIS A 189 8.14 -4.36 -8.48
N THR A 190 9.08 -5.29 -8.28
CA THR A 190 8.84 -6.74 -8.29
C THR A 190 7.76 -7.15 -7.28
N SER A 191 7.78 -6.55 -6.09
CA SER A 191 6.80 -6.83 -5.03
C SER A 191 5.40 -6.33 -5.38
N ILE A 192 5.29 -5.12 -5.92
CA ILE A 192 4.01 -4.54 -6.37
C ILE A 192 3.41 -5.41 -7.47
N MET A 193 4.24 -5.82 -8.42
CA MET A 193 3.81 -6.64 -9.53
C MET A 193 3.39 -8.05 -9.08
N ALA A 194 4.17 -8.72 -8.23
CA ALA A 194 3.83 -10.04 -7.71
C ALA A 194 2.46 -10.05 -7.02
N ARG A 195 2.15 -8.99 -6.23
CA ARG A 195 0.84 -8.80 -5.63
C ARG A 195 -0.26 -8.56 -6.67
N SER A 196 0.01 -7.72 -7.67
CA SER A 196 -0.96 -7.42 -8.74
C SER A 196 -1.32 -8.65 -9.58
N LEU A 197 -0.36 -9.55 -9.78
CA LEU A 197 -0.50 -10.79 -10.54
C LEU A 197 -0.92 -11.98 -9.67
N GLU A 198 -1.01 -11.79 -8.35
CA GLU A 198 -1.29 -12.83 -7.35
C GLU A 198 -0.33 -14.04 -7.45
N LEU A 199 0.92 -13.82 -7.88
CA LEU A 199 1.94 -14.85 -7.96
C LEU A 199 2.72 -14.93 -6.64
N PRO A 200 2.98 -16.15 -6.10
CA PRO A 200 3.80 -16.33 -4.92
C PRO A 200 5.16 -15.65 -5.07
N ALA A 201 5.59 -14.84 -4.07
CA ALA A 201 6.86 -14.16 -4.16
C ALA A 201 7.54 -13.95 -2.80
N ILE A 202 8.84 -14.21 -2.76
CA ILE A 202 9.75 -13.88 -1.67
C ILE A 202 10.92 -13.08 -2.26
N VAL A 203 11.14 -11.88 -1.75
CA VAL A 203 12.20 -10.96 -2.18
C VAL A 203 13.22 -10.72 -1.05
N GLY A 204 14.34 -10.08 -1.37
CA GLY A 204 15.34 -9.73 -0.34
C GLY A 204 16.00 -10.96 0.29
N THR A 205 16.21 -12.03 -0.47
CA THR A 205 16.84 -13.26 0.02
C THR A 205 18.35 -13.14 0.17
N SER A 206 18.95 -12.11 -0.38
CA SER A 206 20.38 -11.77 -0.37
C SER A 206 21.29 -12.67 -1.19
N ASP A 207 21.01 -13.96 -1.31
CA ASP A 207 21.92 -14.93 -1.95
C ASP A 207 21.24 -16.14 -2.61
N ALA A 208 19.93 -16.09 -2.87
CA ALA A 208 19.21 -17.18 -3.53
C ALA A 208 19.82 -17.51 -4.90
N THR A 209 20.24 -16.50 -5.68
CA THR A 209 20.90 -16.70 -6.99
C THR A 209 22.23 -17.42 -6.93
N LYS A 210 22.89 -17.44 -5.75
CA LYS A 210 24.14 -18.17 -5.52
C LYS A 210 23.90 -19.61 -5.08
N GLN A 211 22.77 -19.87 -4.42
CA GLN A 211 22.43 -21.17 -3.86
C GLN A 211 21.61 -22.03 -4.83
N ILE A 212 20.77 -21.40 -5.66
CA ILE A 212 19.87 -22.08 -6.61
C ILE A 212 20.53 -22.09 -7.99
N GLN A 213 20.50 -23.25 -8.63
CA GLN A 213 20.99 -23.42 -10.01
C GLN A 213 19.81 -23.56 -10.98
N ASN A 214 20.07 -23.34 -12.25
CA ASN A 214 19.07 -23.58 -13.29
C ASN A 214 18.61 -25.04 -13.26
N ASP A 215 17.30 -25.29 -13.46
CA ASP A 215 16.67 -26.62 -13.38
C ASP A 215 16.61 -27.27 -11.98
N ASP A 216 17.14 -26.65 -10.92
CA ASP A 216 16.88 -27.15 -9.57
C ASP A 216 15.38 -27.19 -9.28
N TYR A 217 14.94 -28.25 -8.59
CA TYR A 217 13.55 -28.32 -8.14
C TYR A 217 13.35 -27.50 -6.88
N VAL A 218 12.49 -26.48 -6.96
CA VAL A 218 12.25 -25.53 -5.89
C VAL A 218 10.81 -25.58 -5.44
N ILE A 219 10.58 -25.49 -4.12
CA ILE A 219 9.27 -25.16 -3.57
C ILE A 219 9.38 -23.77 -2.94
N LEU A 220 8.60 -22.85 -3.48
CA LEU A 220 8.42 -21.51 -2.96
C LEU A 220 7.19 -21.50 -2.04
N ASP A 221 7.41 -21.59 -0.73
CA ASP A 221 6.38 -21.47 0.31
C ASP A 221 6.30 -20.03 0.79
N ALA A 222 5.62 -19.20 0.03
CA ALA A 222 5.37 -17.81 0.37
C ALA A 222 4.17 -17.65 1.35
N VAL A 223 3.70 -18.71 1.98
CA VAL A 223 2.80 -18.65 3.15
C VAL A 223 3.63 -18.61 4.44
N ASN A 224 4.65 -19.48 4.51
CA ASN A 224 5.51 -19.61 5.69
C ASN A 224 6.88 -18.91 5.54
N ASN A 225 7.08 -18.12 4.46
CA ASN A 225 8.32 -17.41 4.15
C ASN A 225 9.55 -18.34 4.06
N LYS A 226 9.42 -19.45 3.32
CA LYS A 226 10.46 -20.47 3.19
C LYS A 226 10.64 -20.90 1.72
N ILE A 227 11.89 -21.12 1.35
CA ILE A 227 12.27 -21.66 0.04
C ILE A 227 12.99 -22.99 0.28
N TYR A 228 12.51 -24.04 -0.34
CA TYR A 228 13.08 -25.38 -0.24
C TYR A 228 13.77 -25.72 -1.56
N LEU A 229 15.06 -26.06 -1.48
CA LEU A 229 15.87 -26.46 -2.62
C LEU A 229 16.02 -27.98 -2.64
N ASN A 230 15.68 -28.61 -3.77
CA ASN A 230 15.76 -30.05 -3.99
C ASN A 230 15.21 -30.87 -2.80
N PRO A 231 13.94 -30.61 -2.35
CA PRO A 231 13.38 -31.22 -1.16
C PRO A 231 13.13 -32.72 -1.37
N THR A 232 13.11 -33.47 -0.25
CA THR A 232 12.74 -34.90 -0.27
C THR A 232 11.28 -35.10 -0.69
N ALA A 233 10.96 -36.31 -1.18
CA ALA A 233 9.58 -36.66 -1.55
C ALA A 233 8.59 -36.47 -0.37
N GLU A 234 9.03 -36.70 0.86
CA GLU A 234 8.22 -36.49 2.07
C GLU A 234 7.86 -35.01 2.28
N VAL A 235 8.84 -34.11 2.13
CA VAL A 235 8.63 -32.67 2.22
C VAL A 235 7.72 -32.17 1.09
N ILE A 236 7.87 -32.70 -0.12
CA ILE A 236 6.99 -32.37 -1.26
C ILE A 236 5.53 -32.73 -0.92
N GLU A 237 5.26 -33.94 -0.41
CA GLU A 237 3.90 -34.36 -0.09
C GLU A 237 3.30 -33.55 1.09
N GLN A 238 4.09 -33.21 2.10
CA GLN A 238 3.66 -32.33 3.19
C GLN A 238 3.26 -30.95 2.65
N LEU A 239 4.07 -30.33 1.80
CA LEU A 239 3.79 -29.01 1.26
C LEU A 239 2.67 -29.01 0.21
N LYS A 240 2.42 -30.10 -0.49
CA LYS A 240 1.22 -30.26 -1.32
C LYS A 240 -0.05 -30.25 -0.47
N ALA A 241 -0.03 -30.89 0.69
CA ALA A 241 -1.15 -30.82 1.64
C ALA A 241 -1.39 -29.39 2.13
N VAL A 242 -0.31 -28.67 2.48
CA VAL A 242 -0.38 -27.24 2.88
C VAL A 242 -0.94 -26.39 1.74
N LYS A 243 -0.46 -26.58 0.50
CA LYS A 243 -1.01 -25.86 -0.68
C LYS A 243 -2.50 -26.12 -0.87
N THR A 244 -2.92 -27.38 -0.75
CA THR A 244 -4.33 -27.76 -0.88
C THR A 244 -5.18 -27.08 0.18
N GLN A 245 -4.71 -27.09 1.43
CA GLN A 245 -5.37 -26.41 2.53
C GLN A 245 -5.47 -24.89 2.28
N TYR A 246 -4.37 -24.27 1.88
CA TYR A 246 -4.33 -22.83 1.54
C TYR A 246 -5.33 -22.46 0.43
N ILE A 247 -5.38 -23.26 -0.66
CA ILE A 247 -6.31 -23.03 -1.77
C ILE A 247 -7.77 -23.23 -1.31
N THR A 248 -8.02 -24.27 -0.49
CA THR A 248 -9.36 -24.53 0.04
C THR A 248 -9.81 -23.38 0.93
N GLU A 249 -8.96 -22.93 1.85
CA GLU A 249 -9.25 -21.79 2.71
C GLU A 249 -9.50 -20.52 1.90
N ARG A 250 -8.65 -20.22 0.91
CA ARG A 250 -8.85 -19.08 0.00
C ARG A 250 -10.18 -19.12 -0.74
N ASN A 251 -10.56 -20.31 -1.26
CA ASN A 251 -11.84 -20.51 -1.94
C ASN A 251 -13.03 -20.37 -0.98
N ASP A 252 -12.90 -20.85 0.24
CA ASP A 252 -13.95 -20.72 1.26
C ASP A 252 -14.11 -19.26 1.70
N LEU A 253 -13.01 -18.53 1.84
CA LEU A 253 -13.03 -17.09 2.11
C LEU A 253 -13.70 -16.31 0.97
N ALA A 254 -13.43 -16.68 -0.29
CA ALA A 254 -14.05 -16.03 -1.44
C ALA A 254 -15.59 -16.17 -1.46
N LYS A 255 -16.15 -17.26 -0.90
CA LYS A 255 -17.60 -17.45 -0.77
C LYS A 255 -18.26 -16.48 0.21
N LEU A 256 -17.47 -15.86 1.09
CA LEU A 256 -17.97 -14.90 2.09
C LEU A 256 -18.14 -13.48 1.52
N LYS A 257 -17.66 -13.24 0.30
CA LYS A 257 -17.66 -11.92 -0.33
C LYS A 257 -19.02 -11.20 -0.22
N ASP A 258 -20.09 -11.86 -0.64
CA ASP A 258 -21.43 -11.28 -0.73
C ASP A 258 -22.28 -11.52 0.54
N LEU A 259 -21.68 -12.12 1.58
CA LEU A 259 -22.37 -12.38 2.82
C LEU A 259 -22.15 -11.25 3.83
N PRO A 260 -23.21 -10.82 4.55
CA PRO A 260 -23.07 -9.81 5.59
C PRO A 260 -22.30 -10.38 6.80
N ALA A 261 -21.65 -9.49 7.54
CA ALA A 261 -20.92 -9.83 8.76
C ALA A 261 -21.93 -9.96 9.94
N ILE A 262 -22.52 -11.14 10.08
CA ILE A 262 -23.51 -11.46 11.12
C ILE A 262 -23.01 -12.65 11.93
N THR A 263 -23.03 -12.54 13.27
CA THR A 263 -22.69 -13.62 14.19
C THR A 263 -23.72 -14.77 14.15
N LEU A 264 -23.37 -15.90 14.76
CA LEU A 264 -24.25 -17.08 14.84
C LEU A 264 -25.58 -16.80 15.57
N ASP A 265 -25.57 -15.88 16.52
CA ASP A 265 -26.73 -15.43 17.30
C ASP A 265 -27.40 -14.16 16.74
N GLY A 266 -27.00 -13.73 15.54
CA GLY A 266 -27.72 -12.71 14.77
C GLY A 266 -27.26 -11.25 15.02
N HIS A 267 -26.17 -11.02 15.74
CA HIS A 267 -25.61 -9.67 15.89
C HIS A 267 -24.88 -9.28 14.60
N GLN A 268 -25.28 -8.14 14.01
CA GLN A 268 -24.71 -7.64 12.75
C GLN A 268 -23.75 -6.51 13.01
N VAL A 269 -22.61 -6.54 12.32
CA VAL A 269 -21.64 -5.43 12.23
C VAL A 269 -21.32 -5.14 10.76
N GLU A 270 -20.68 -4.01 10.48
CA GLU A 270 -20.18 -3.68 9.14
C GLU A 270 -18.68 -3.97 9.03
N VAL A 271 -18.28 -4.64 7.94
CA VAL A 271 -16.86 -4.87 7.61
C VAL A 271 -16.54 -4.15 6.31
N VAL A 272 -15.74 -3.10 6.42
CA VAL A 272 -15.54 -2.11 5.37
C VAL A 272 -14.05 -1.92 5.06
N ALA A 273 -13.72 -1.24 3.97
CA ALA A 273 -12.34 -1.07 3.52
C ALA A 273 -11.75 0.29 3.91
N ASN A 274 -10.43 0.32 4.12
CA ASN A 274 -9.61 1.52 4.06
C ASN A 274 -9.10 1.70 2.62
N ILE A 275 -9.25 2.89 2.05
CA ILE A 275 -8.76 3.22 0.71
C ILE A 275 -7.92 4.51 0.72
N GLY A 276 -7.05 4.67 -0.26
CA GLY A 276 -6.30 5.89 -0.56
C GLY A 276 -6.76 6.56 -1.86
N THR A 277 -7.22 5.76 -2.82
CA THR A 277 -7.63 6.24 -4.15
C THR A 277 -8.87 5.49 -4.66
N VAL A 278 -9.49 5.99 -5.72
CA VAL A 278 -10.61 5.30 -6.41
C VAL A 278 -10.20 3.91 -6.94
N ARG A 279 -8.92 3.71 -7.25
CA ARG A 279 -8.40 2.42 -7.75
C ARG A 279 -8.53 1.29 -6.73
N ASP A 280 -8.48 1.61 -5.44
CA ASP A 280 -8.58 0.64 -4.35
C ASP A 280 -9.98 0.01 -4.25
N ILE A 281 -11.01 0.66 -4.81
CA ILE A 281 -12.39 0.20 -4.75
C ILE A 281 -12.55 -1.17 -5.40
N ALA A 282 -11.94 -1.40 -6.55
CA ALA A 282 -12.00 -2.71 -7.20
C ALA A 282 -11.44 -3.84 -6.30
N GLY A 283 -10.40 -3.54 -5.50
CA GLY A 283 -9.87 -4.43 -4.48
C GLY A 283 -10.82 -4.63 -3.30
N ALA A 284 -11.46 -3.56 -2.84
CA ALA A 284 -12.44 -3.59 -1.77
C ALA A 284 -13.67 -4.44 -2.16
N GLU A 285 -14.21 -4.25 -3.34
CA GLU A 285 -15.34 -5.02 -3.86
C GLU A 285 -15.00 -6.51 -4.06
N ARG A 286 -13.81 -6.81 -4.62
CA ARG A 286 -13.36 -8.21 -4.79
C ARG A 286 -13.28 -8.96 -3.46
N ASN A 287 -12.94 -8.27 -2.37
CA ASN A 287 -12.83 -8.85 -1.04
C ASN A 287 -14.13 -8.71 -0.21
N GLY A 288 -15.20 -8.17 -0.78
CA GLY A 288 -16.51 -8.12 -0.14
C GLY A 288 -16.64 -7.04 0.94
N ALA A 289 -16.01 -5.88 0.73
CA ALA A 289 -16.24 -4.70 1.57
C ALA A 289 -17.70 -4.25 1.50
N GLU A 290 -18.28 -3.90 2.64
CA GLU A 290 -19.67 -3.42 2.75
C GLU A 290 -19.74 -1.89 2.66
N GLY A 291 -18.60 -1.23 2.48
CA GLY A 291 -18.45 0.23 2.38
C GLY A 291 -16.98 0.62 2.48
N VAL A 292 -16.75 1.93 2.64
CA VAL A 292 -15.43 2.52 2.91
C VAL A 292 -15.47 3.22 4.26
N GLY A 293 -14.81 2.66 5.27
CA GLY A 293 -14.75 3.23 6.62
C GLY A 293 -13.62 4.24 6.80
N LEU A 294 -12.68 4.31 5.84
CA LEU A 294 -11.64 5.34 5.80
C LEU A 294 -11.20 5.59 4.36
N TYR A 295 -11.55 6.75 3.84
CA TYR A 295 -10.89 7.30 2.65
C TYR A 295 -9.80 8.28 3.11
N ARG A 296 -8.54 7.89 2.93
CA ARG A 296 -7.35 8.69 3.24
C ARG A 296 -7.13 9.72 2.15
N THR A 297 -7.49 10.97 2.41
CA THR A 297 -7.41 12.03 1.41
C THR A 297 -6.01 12.60 1.20
N GLU A 298 -5.05 12.23 2.04
CA GLU A 298 -3.65 12.69 1.95
C GLU A 298 -3.02 12.40 0.60
N PHE A 299 -3.37 11.28 -0.05
CA PHE A 299 -2.88 10.93 -1.38
C PHE A 299 -3.21 11.97 -2.46
N LEU A 300 -4.26 12.79 -2.26
CA LEU A 300 -4.57 13.91 -3.16
C LEU A 300 -3.63 15.10 -2.97
N PHE A 301 -2.94 15.17 -1.85
CA PHE A 301 -2.00 16.22 -1.50
C PHE A 301 -0.55 15.83 -1.75
N MET A 302 -0.26 14.53 -1.90
CA MET A 302 1.08 14.00 -2.16
C MET A 302 1.40 14.06 -3.65
N ASP A 303 2.67 13.91 -4.00
CA ASP A 303 3.20 13.82 -5.38
C ASP A 303 2.78 15.00 -6.28
N ARG A 304 2.83 16.23 -5.72
CA ARG A 304 2.46 17.45 -6.42
C ARG A 304 3.16 18.68 -5.83
N ASP A 305 3.16 19.78 -6.58
CA ASP A 305 3.86 21.02 -6.24
C ASP A 305 2.94 22.11 -5.65
N SER A 306 1.65 21.84 -5.51
CA SER A 306 0.65 22.81 -5.05
C SER A 306 -0.54 22.12 -4.40
N LEU A 307 -1.29 22.86 -3.55
CA LEU A 307 -2.52 22.38 -2.94
C LEU A 307 -3.54 21.92 -4.01
N PRO A 308 -4.24 20.78 -3.80
CA PRO A 308 -5.32 20.37 -4.69
C PRO A 308 -6.47 21.38 -4.62
N THR A 309 -6.97 21.77 -5.79
CA THR A 309 -8.12 22.67 -5.90
C THR A 309 -9.41 22.01 -5.41
N GLU A 310 -10.45 22.81 -5.11
CA GLU A 310 -11.79 22.29 -4.80
C GLU A 310 -12.29 21.34 -5.90
N GLU A 311 -12.04 21.68 -7.18
CA GLU A 311 -12.53 20.90 -8.30
C GLU A 311 -11.82 19.54 -8.43
N GLU A 312 -10.50 19.49 -8.30
CA GLU A 312 -9.73 18.24 -8.30
C GLU A 312 -10.19 17.31 -7.18
N GLN A 313 -10.36 17.84 -5.97
CA GLN A 313 -10.85 17.08 -4.82
C GLN A 313 -12.29 16.60 -5.05
N PHE A 314 -13.16 17.47 -5.58
CA PHE A 314 -14.55 17.10 -5.92
C PHE A 314 -14.61 15.94 -6.91
N GLN A 315 -13.81 15.97 -7.97
CA GLN A 315 -13.79 14.88 -8.96
C GLN A 315 -13.33 13.55 -8.33
N ALA A 316 -12.31 13.59 -7.46
CA ALA A 316 -11.82 12.40 -6.77
C ALA A 316 -12.90 11.82 -5.81
N TYR A 317 -13.53 12.64 -4.98
CA TYR A 317 -14.57 12.19 -4.05
C TYR A 317 -15.82 11.72 -4.76
N LYS A 318 -16.21 12.41 -5.84
CA LYS A 318 -17.34 12.00 -6.69
C LYS A 318 -17.10 10.63 -7.32
N ALA A 319 -15.91 10.39 -7.87
CA ALA A 319 -15.58 9.10 -8.48
C ALA A 319 -15.70 7.95 -7.47
N VAL A 320 -15.25 8.16 -6.23
CA VAL A 320 -15.41 7.17 -5.15
C VAL A 320 -16.89 7.01 -4.76
N ALA A 321 -17.63 8.10 -4.63
CA ALA A 321 -19.06 8.06 -4.28
C ALA A 321 -19.89 7.31 -5.33
N GLU A 322 -19.66 7.58 -6.62
CA GLU A 322 -20.33 6.91 -7.73
C GLU A 322 -19.99 5.42 -7.81
N ALA A 323 -18.71 5.06 -7.62
CA ALA A 323 -18.27 3.67 -7.63
C ALA A 323 -18.87 2.86 -6.47
N MET A 324 -18.98 3.43 -5.27
CA MET A 324 -19.58 2.76 -4.11
C MET A 324 -21.12 2.78 -4.11
N GLY A 325 -21.74 3.61 -4.92
CA GLY A 325 -23.20 3.66 -5.10
C GLY A 325 -23.96 3.94 -3.79
N SER A 326 -24.71 2.96 -3.28
CA SER A 326 -25.49 3.10 -2.04
C SER A 326 -24.69 2.81 -0.76
N GLN A 327 -23.49 2.28 -0.89
CA GLN A 327 -22.61 1.97 0.25
C GLN A 327 -21.99 3.25 0.79
N ALA A 328 -21.83 3.32 2.12
CA ALA A 328 -21.28 4.51 2.76
C ALA A 328 -19.76 4.65 2.53
N VAL A 329 -19.31 5.89 2.39
CA VAL A 329 -17.90 6.25 2.31
C VAL A 329 -17.58 7.32 3.35
N ILE A 330 -16.72 7.01 4.31
CA ILE A 330 -16.24 7.97 5.29
C ILE A 330 -15.00 8.66 4.73
N VAL A 331 -15.14 9.95 4.43
CA VAL A 331 -14.05 10.80 3.94
C VAL A 331 -13.39 11.50 5.12
N ARG A 332 -12.15 11.13 5.42
CA ARG A 332 -11.35 11.83 6.44
C ARG A 332 -10.78 13.10 5.83
N THR A 333 -10.97 14.23 6.50
CA THR A 333 -10.27 15.45 6.11
C THR A 333 -8.76 15.28 6.28
N MET A 334 -7.99 16.11 5.58
CA MET A 334 -6.54 16.04 5.48
C MET A 334 -5.84 15.76 6.83
N ASP A 335 -4.99 14.75 6.86
CA ASP A 335 -4.13 14.42 8.00
C ASP A 335 -2.65 14.46 7.58
N ILE A 336 -2.14 15.68 7.36
CA ILE A 336 -0.77 16.01 6.98
C ILE A 336 -0.06 16.66 8.16
N GLY A 337 1.25 16.54 8.22
CA GLY A 337 2.10 16.84 9.36
C GLY A 337 2.55 15.54 10.06
N GLY A 338 3.33 15.65 11.10
CA GLY A 338 3.95 14.48 11.71
C GLY A 338 5.07 13.91 10.83
N ASP A 339 4.85 12.74 10.28
CA ASP A 339 5.76 12.03 9.36
C ASP A 339 5.53 12.36 7.88
N LYS A 340 4.45 13.10 7.56
CA LYS A 340 4.07 13.47 6.19
C LYS A 340 4.44 14.92 5.94
N ASP A 341 5.61 15.16 5.39
CA ASP A 341 6.03 16.49 4.96
C ASP A 341 5.67 16.72 3.48
N LEU A 342 5.13 17.91 3.20
CA LEU A 342 4.84 18.36 1.85
C LEU A 342 5.61 19.66 1.60
N PRO A 343 6.68 19.63 0.80
CA PRO A 343 7.58 20.77 0.61
C PRO A 343 6.85 22.07 0.22
N TYR A 344 5.82 21.99 -0.63
CA TYR A 344 5.05 23.15 -1.09
C TYR A 344 4.15 23.77 0.01
N MET A 345 3.89 23.06 1.08
CA MET A 345 3.12 23.59 2.23
C MET A 345 3.98 24.45 3.15
N ASN A 346 5.31 24.35 3.07
CA ASN A 346 6.27 25.06 3.92
C ASN A 346 5.96 24.91 5.40
N LEU A 347 5.73 23.66 5.85
CA LEU A 347 5.46 23.38 7.26
C LEU A 347 6.72 23.65 8.10
N PRO A 348 6.58 24.20 9.31
CA PRO A 348 7.73 24.44 10.17
C PRO A 348 8.32 23.11 10.63
N LYS A 349 9.65 23.03 10.71
CA LYS A 349 10.32 21.87 11.29
C LYS A 349 10.11 21.90 12.81
N GLU A 350 9.51 20.85 13.34
CA GLU A 350 9.18 20.71 14.75
C GLU A 350 10.06 19.65 15.43
N GLU A 351 10.31 19.79 16.74
CA GLU A 351 11.06 18.79 17.50
C GLU A 351 10.24 17.52 17.78
N ASN A 352 8.90 17.65 17.87
CA ASN A 352 7.96 16.56 18.11
C ASN A 352 6.80 16.64 17.11
N PRO A 353 7.02 16.29 15.83
CA PRO A 353 6.04 16.51 14.76
C PRO A 353 4.69 15.82 15.01
N PHE A 354 4.67 14.64 15.61
CA PHE A 354 3.43 13.94 15.94
C PHE A 354 2.58 14.63 17.02
N LEU A 355 3.19 15.46 17.85
CA LEU A 355 2.51 16.28 18.88
C LEU A 355 2.27 17.73 18.41
N GLY A 356 2.70 18.06 17.21
CA GLY A 356 2.80 19.40 16.67
C GLY A 356 1.60 19.86 15.84
N TRP A 357 1.91 20.70 14.86
CA TRP A 357 0.95 21.30 13.95
C TRP A 357 0.64 20.35 12.80
N ARG A 358 -0.42 19.55 12.93
CA ARG A 358 -0.84 18.54 11.96
C ARG A 358 -2.37 18.47 11.83
N ALA A 359 -2.83 17.90 10.75
CA ALA A 359 -4.22 17.55 10.51
C ALA A 359 -5.18 18.72 10.69
N ILE A 360 -6.18 18.56 11.55
CA ILE A 360 -7.21 19.57 11.81
C ILE A 360 -6.64 20.88 12.36
N ARG A 361 -5.49 20.85 13.06
CA ARG A 361 -4.82 22.04 13.57
C ARG A 361 -4.34 22.93 12.42
N ILE A 362 -3.73 22.33 11.39
CA ILE A 362 -3.37 23.04 10.15
C ILE A 362 -4.63 23.57 9.46
N ALA A 363 -5.64 22.72 9.31
CA ALA A 363 -6.85 23.04 8.56
C ALA A 363 -7.66 24.18 9.22
N MET A 364 -7.67 24.28 10.54
CA MET A 364 -8.34 25.37 11.27
C MET A 364 -7.59 26.70 11.20
N ASP A 365 -6.27 26.66 11.12
CA ASP A 365 -5.43 27.86 10.95
C ASP A 365 -5.41 28.31 9.48
N ARG A 366 -5.38 27.36 8.55
CA ARG A 366 -5.37 27.59 7.10
C ARG A 366 -6.73 27.22 6.51
N LYS A 367 -7.73 28.04 6.79
CA LYS A 367 -9.13 27.78 6.43
C LYS A 367 -9.36 27.63 4.94
N GLU A 368 -8.51 28.19 4.10
CA GLU A 368 -8.57 27.99 2.65
C GLU A 368 -8.45 26.50 2.25
N ILE A 369 -7.63 25.73 2.98
CA ILE A 369 -7.48 24.28 2.77
C ILE A 369 -8.75 23.56 3.24
N LEU A 370 -9.21 23.84 4.45
CA LEU A 370 -10.42 23.25 5.03
C LEU A 370 -11.65 23.52 4.16
N HIS A 371 -11.83 24.77 3.72
CA HIS A 371 -12.98 25.17 2.93
C HIS A 371 -13.00 24.49 1.56
N ALA A 372 -11.86 24.44 0.83
CA ALA A 372 -11.77 23.75 -0.44
C ALA A 372 -12.13 22.26 -0.30
N GLN A 373 -11.62 21.61 0.75
CA GLN A 373 -11.89 20.19 0.99
C GLN A 373 -13.35 19.93 1.39
N LEU A 374 -13.90 20.66 2.36
CA LEU A 374 -15.29 20.47 2.81
C LEU A 374 -16.30 20.78 1.70
N ARG A 375 -16.08 21.84 0.90
CA ARG A 375 -16.94 22.15 -0.25
C ARG A 375 -16.89 21.02 -1.28
N ALA A 376 -15.71 20.47 -1.56
CA ALA A 376 -15.54 19.33 -2.47
C ALA A 376 -16.31 18.09 -1.96
N ILE A 377 -16.19 17.75 -0.67
CA ILE A 377 -16.92 16.61 -0.07
C ILE A 377 -18.43 16.85 -0.12
N LEU A 378 -18.90 18.04 0.28
CA LEU A 378 -20.33 18.39 0.22
C LEU A 378 -20.88 18.25 -1.21
N ARG A 379 -20.21 18.82 -2.22
CA ARG A 379 -20.62 18.70 -3.62
C ARG A 379 -20.64 17.24 -4.07
N ALA A 380 -19.66 16.44 -3.68
CA ALA A 380 -19.59 15.03 -4.02
C ALA A 380 -20.68 14.18 -3.34
N SER A 381 -21.21 14.61 -2.20
CA SER A 381 -22.27 13.91 -1.47
C SER A 381 -23.61 13.86 -2.23
N ALA A 382 -23.78 14.68 -3.28
CA ALA A 382 -24.92 14.57 -4.19
C ALA A 382 -24.88 13.31 -5.08
N PHE A 383 -23.76 12.61 -5.16
CA PHE A 383 -23.50 11.48 -6.07
C PHE A 383 -23.41 10.12 -5.36
N GLY A 384 -23.45 10.08 -4.04
CA GLY A 384 -23.41 8.85 -3.24
C GLY A 384 -23.42 9.15 -1.75
N LYS A 385 -23.44 8.12 -0.92
CA LYS A 385 -23.53 8.23 0.54
C LYS A 385 -22.18 8.56 1.16
N LEU A 386 -21.83 9.84 1.25
CA LEU A 386 -20.63 10.30 1.92
C LEU A 386 -20.88 10.67 3.38
N ARG A 387 -19.84 10.50 4.21
CA ARG A 387 -19.76 10.97 5.60
C ARG A 387 -18.47 11.76 5.78
N ILE A 388 -18.47 12.76 6.63
CA ILE A 388 -17.26 13.56 6.95
C ILE A 388 -16.68 13.07 8.28
N MET A 389 -15.36 12.89 8.33
CA MET A 389 -14.64 12.55 9.55
C MET A 389 -13.46 13.50 9.78
N PHE A 390 -13.42 14.14 10.97
CA PHE A 390 -12.34 15.03 11.36
C PHE A 390 -11.28 14.29 12.18
N PRO A 391 -9.99 14.34 11.77
CA PRO A 391 -8.88 13.71 12.51
C PRO A 391 -8.38 14.58 13.66
N MET A 392 -7.60 14.01 14.58
CA MET A 392 -6.82 14.69 15.63
C MET A 392 -7.60 15.60 16.57
N ILE A 393 -8.86 15.31 16.80
CA ILE A 393 -9.72 16.06 17.73
C ILE A 393 -9.27 15.86 19.18
N ILE A 394 -9.26 16.93 19.96
CA ILE A 394 -8.94 16.93 21.39
C ILE A 394 -10.01 17.59 22.27
N SER A 395 -10.98 18.33 21.68
CA SER A 395 -11.98 19.08 22.45
C SER A 395 -13.34 19.18 21.75
N VAL A 396 -14.37 19.48 22.53
CA VAL A 396 -15.72 19.78 22.03
C VAL A 396 -15.75 21.10 21.26
N GLU A 397 -14.94 22.06 21.67
CA GLU A 397 -14.83 23.38 21.04
C GLU A 397 -14.34 23.26 19.59
N GLU A 398 -13.37 22.37 19.33
CA GLU A 398 -12.93 22.09 17.96
C GLU A 398 -14.07 21.56 17.09
N VAL A 399 -14.84 20.60 17.60
CA VAL A 399 -15.99 20.03 16.87
C VAL A 399 -17.04 21.10 16.57
N ARG A 400 -17.36 21.94 17.54
CA ARG A 400 -18.32 23.04 17.35
C ARG A 400 -17.84 24.06 16.32
N ALA A 401 -16.56 24.41 16.35
CA ALA A 401 -15.96 25.32 15.38
C ALA A 401 -16.00 24.72 13.96
N LEU A 402 -15.66 23.44 13.81
CA LEU A 402 -15.72 22.75 12.52
C LEU A 402 -17.14 22.63 11.97
N LYS A 403 -18.13 22.34 12.81
CA LYS A 403 -19.54 22.32 12.42
C LYS A 403 -20.03 23.71 12.01
N ALA A 404 -19.59 24.78 12.66
CA ALA A 404 -19.90 26.14 12.24
C ALA A 404 -19.32 26.49 10.88
N GLU A 405 -18.07 26.09 10.58
CA GLU A 405 -17.48 26.23 9.23
C GLU A 405 -18.27 25.42 8.20
N LEU A 406 -18.66 24.18 8.53
CA LEU A 406 -19.44 23.33 7.62
C LEU A 406 -20.80 23.96 7.28
N GLU A 407 -21.52 24.50 8.26
CA GLU A 407 -22.81 25.18 8.02
C GLU A 407 -22.64 26.46 7.18
N LEU A 408 -21.57 27.22 7.40
CA LEU A 408 -21.21 28.35 6.53
C LEU A 408 -21.06 27.91 5.08
N LEU A 409 -20.34 26.81 4.84
CA LEU A 409 -20.08 26.30 3.50
C LEU A 409 -21.34 25.69 2.86
N LYS A 410 -22.20 25.01 3.63
CA LYS A 410 -23.51 24.56 3.17
C LYS A 410 -24.36 25.74 2.69
N GLN A 411 -24.37 26.85 3.46
CA GLN A 411 -25.10 28.05 3.06
C GLN A 411 -24.56 28.64 1.75
N GLN A 412 -23.24 28.72 1.58
CA GLN A 412 -22.63 29.18 0.32
C GLN A 412 -23.05 28.31 -0.87
N LEU A 413 -23.03 26.96 -0.71
CA LEU A 413 -23.45 26.04 -1.79
C LEU A 413 -24.95 26.18 -2.13
N ARG A 414 -25.82 26.43 -1.13
CA ARG A 414 -27.26 26.75 -1.36
C ARG A 414 -27.39 28.03 -2.18
N ASP A 415 -26.67 29.08 -1.80
CA ASP A 415 -26.71 30.39 -2.50
C ASP A 415 -26.18 30.26 -3.94
N GLU A 416 -25.21 29.37 -4.17
CA GLU A 416 -24.68 29.04 -5.50
C GLU A 416 -25.58 28.06 -6.30
N GLY A 417 -26.62 27.51 -5.69
CA GLY A 417 -27.52 26.53 -6.32
C GLY A 417 -26.84 25.17 -6.60
N LYS A 418 -25.80 24.83 -5.86
CA LYS A 418 -25.09 23.54 -5.97
C LYS A 418 -25.76 22.49 -5.08
N ALA A 419 -26.01 21.31 -5.65
CA ALA A 419 -26.62 20.20 -4.92
C ALA A 419 -25.57 19.53 -3.98
N PHE A 420 -26.05 19.13 -2.81
CA PHE A 420 -25.31 18.33 -1.83
C PHE A 420 -26.29 17.61 -0.89
N ASP A 421 -25.82 16.65 -0.09
CA ASP A 421 -26.63 16.01 0.95
C ASP A 421 -26.70 16.91 2.19
N GLU A 422 -27.90 17.48 2.43
CA GLU A 422 -28.17 18.33 3.60
C GLU A 422 -28.00 17.58 4.92
N SER A 423 -28.21 16.25 4.90
CA SER A 423 -28.17 15.36 6.06
C SER A 423 -26.84 14.60 6.22
N ILE A 424 -25.80 15.03 5.52
CA ILE A 424 -24.48 14.38 5.60
C ILE A 424 -24.03 14.20 7.05
N GLU A 425 -23.74 12.95 7.42
CA GLU A 425 -23.27 12.62 8.78
C GLU A 425 -21.85 13.14 9.00
N VAL A 426 -21.63 13.66 10.22
CA VAL A 426 -20.33 14.20 10.65
C VAL A 426 -19.83 13.45 11.88
N GLY A 427 -18.69 12.83 11.75
CA GLY A 427 -18.00 12.11 12.82
C GLY A 427 -16.61 12.64 13.09
N VAL A 428 -15.99 12.09 14.12
CA VAL A 428 -14.61 12.38 14.49
C VAL A 428 -13.80 11.10 14.60
N MET A 429 -12.52 11.20 14.25
CA MET A 429 -11.56 10.14 14.56
C MET A 429 -11.13 10.29 16.02
N VAL A 430 -11.40 9.26 16.82
CA VAL A 430 -10.94 9.18 18.20
C VAL A 430 -9.57 8.50 18.21
N GLU A 431 -8.55 9.30 18.19
CA GLU A 431 -7.15 8.85 18.09
C GLU A 431 -6.22 9.54 19.06
N THR A 432 -6.76 10.48 19.84
CA THR A 432 -6.05 11.09 20.96
C THR A 432 -6.63 10.60 22.28
N PRO A 433 -5.83 10.37 23.34
CA PRO A 433 -6.36 10.04 24.67
C PRO A 433 -7.31 11.10 25.20
N ALA A 434 -7.10 12.37 24.84
CA ALA A 434 -8.00 13.47 25.21
C ALA A 434 -9.41 13.24 24.67
N ALA A 435 -9.56 12.93 23.37
CA ALA A 435 -10.85 12.64 22.75
C ALA A 435 -11.50 11.40 23.40
N ALA A 436 -10.72 10.34 23.64
CA ALA A 436 -11.22 9.12 24.27
C ALA A 436 -11.78 9.39 25.69
N VAL A 437 -11.07 10.18 26.50
CA VAL A 437 -11.50 10.54 27.87
C VAL A 437 -12.79 11.36 27.87
N ILE A 438 -12.95 12.29 26.92
CA ILE A 438 -14.14 13.15 26.80
C ILE A 438 -15.20 12.61 25.82
N ALA A 439 -15.09 11.36 25.36
CA ALA A 439 -15.96 10.77 24.35
C ALA A 439 -17.46 10.96 24.65
N ARG A 440 -17.87 10.89 25.91
CA ARG A 440 -19.26 11.12 26.33
C ARG A 440 -19.77 12.53 26.00
N HIS A 441 -18.89 13.53 26.00
CA HIS A 441 -19.24 14.89 25.60
C HIS A 441 -19.23 15.04 24.08
N LEU A 442 -18.23 14.44 23.41
CA LEU A 442 -18.13 14.46 21.96
C LEU A 442 -19.29 13.73 21.28
N ALA A 443 -19.78 12.60 21.84
CA ALA A 443 -20.89 11.83 21.29
C ALA A 443 -22.20 12.64 21.14
N LYS A 444 -22.37 13.70 21.92
CA LYS A 444 -23.52 14.61 21.82
C LYS A 444 -23.42 15.58 20.63
N GLU A 445 -22.23 15.78 20.11
CA GLU A 445 -21.94 16.76 19.07
C GLU A 445 -21.82 16.13 17.68
N VAL A 446 -21.61 14.80 17.59
CA VAL A 446 -21.32 14.09 16.33
C VAL A 446 -22.33 12.98 16.06
N ASP A 447 -22.31 12.44 14.85
CA ASP A 447 -23.20 11.37 14.42
C ASP A 447 -22.57 9.98 14.63
N PHE A 448 -21.23 9.90 14.59
CA PHE A 448 -20.46 8.66 14.80
C PHE A 448 -19.05 8.94 15.30
N PHE A 449 -18.41 7.88 15.80
CA PHE A 449 -16.98 7.83 16.05
C PHE A 449 -16.31 6.82 15.11
N SER A 450 -15.04 7.07 14.77
CA SER A 450 -14.14 6.07 14.22
C SER A 450 -12.84 6.08 15.02
N ILE A 451 -12.45 4.93 15.56
CA ILE A 451 -11.26 4.84 16.42
C ILE A 451 -10.01 4.65 15.56
N GLY A 452 -9.08 5.62 15.64
CA GLY A 452 -7.77 5.57 15.01
C GLY A 452 -6.74 4.91 15.94
N THR A 453 -6.71 3.57 15.99
CA THR A 453 -5.91 2.83 16.98
C THR A 453 -4.41 3.04 16.85
N ASN A 454 -3.91 3.40 15.67
CA ASN A 454 -2.48 3.61 15.46
C ASN A 454 -1.98 4.80 16.29
N ASP A 455 -2.60 5.96 16.13
CA ASP A 455 -2.25 7.16 16.88
C ASP A 455 -2.72 7.07 18.35
N LEU A 456 -3.92 6.50 18.60
CA LEU A 456 -4.40 6.30 19.98
C LEU A 456 -3.41 5.47 20.81
N THR A 457 -2.86 4.40 20.23
CA THR A 457 -1.84 3.56 20.90
C THR A 457 -0.56 4.34 21.13
N GLN A 458 -0.05 5.02 20.11
CA GLN A 458 1.17 5.83 20.17
C GLN A 458 1.08 6.89 21.29
N TYR A 459 -0.01 7.64 21.33
CA TYR A 459 -0.19 8.70 22.33
C TYR A 459 -0.50 8.16 23.74
N THR A 460 -1.27 7.07 23.85
CA THR A 460 -1.59 6.46 25.15
C THR A 460 -0.35 5.89 25.81
N LEU A 461 0.49 5.20 25.05
CA LEU A 461 1.71 4.57 25.55
C LEU A 461 2.92 5.51 25.52
N ALA A 462 2.79 6.70 24.93
CA ALA A 462 3.90 7.65 24.69
C ALA A 462 5.08 7.00 23.97
N VAL A 463 4.79 6.19 22.94
CA VAL A 463 5.78 5.42 22.17
C VAL A 463 5.65 5.78 20.70
N ASP A 464 6.73 6.28 20.13
CA ASP A 464 6.81 6.49 18.68
C ASP A 464 6.97 5.13 17.97
N ARG A 465 5.95 4.75 17.19
CA ARG A 465 5.94 3.48 16.42
C ARG A 465 7.01 3.42 15.32
N GLY A 466 7.50 4.57 14.86
CA GLY A 466 8.58 4.69 13.87
C GLY A 466 9.98 4.56 14.47
N ASN A 467 10.12 4.61 15.79
CA ASN A 467 11.41 4.49 16.46
C ASN A 467 11.76 3.01 16.71
N GLU A 468 12.69 2.48 15.92
CA GLU A 468 13.10 1.07 15.98
C GLU A 468 13.57 0.61 17.37
N LEU A 469 14.16 1.51 18.17
CA LEU A 469 14.68 1.16 19.49
C LEU A 469 13.60 0.86 20.51
N ILE A 470 12.43 1.49 20.38
CA ILE A 470 11.33 1.40 21.33
C ILE A 470 10.02 0.87 20.74
N SER A 471 9.98 0.57 19.44
CA SER A 471 8.78 0.05 18.76
C SER A 471 8.21 -1.23 19.41
N HIS A 472 9.06 -2.00 20.09
CA HIS A 472 8.64 -3.17 20.86
C HIS A 472 7.69 -2.85 22.05
N LEU A 473 7.65 -1.59 22.50
CA LEU A 473 6.73 -1.11 23.54
C LEU A 473 5.37 -0.70 22.94
N TYR A 474 5.27 -0.54 21.63
CA TYR A 474 4.03 -0.24 20.94
C TYR A 474 3.15 -1.49 20.87
N ASN A 475 2.13 -1.55 21.71
CA ASN A 475 1.23 -2.70 21.78
C ASN A 475 -0.23 -2.23 21.82
N PRO A 476 -0.98 -2.32 20.69
CA PRO A 476 -2.39 -1.94 20.65
C PRO A 476 -3.31 -2.85 21.49
N MET A 477 -2.83 -4.04 21.89
CA MET A 477 -3.54 -4.94 22.80
C MET A 477 -3.27 -4.62 24.29
N SER A 478 -2.60 -3.53 24.58
CA SER A 478 -2.38 -3.06 25.95
C SER A 478 -3.73 -2.81 26.65
N PRO A 479 -3.90 -3.24 27.92
CA PRO A 479 -5.11 -2.97 28.69
C PRO A 479 -5.50 -1.50 28.76
N SER A 480 -4.51 -0.58 28.77
CA SER A 480 -4.77 0.87 28.76
C SER A 480 -5.42 1.36 27.46
N VAL A 481 -4.97 0.82 26.32
CA VAL A 481 -5.53 1.14 24.99
C VAL A 481 -6.92 0.54 24.85
N LEU A 482 -7.08 -0.76 25.16
CA LEU A 482 -8.37 -1.46 25.07
C LEU A 482 -9.41 -0.86 26.04
N GLY A 483 -8.98 -0.40 27.21
CA GLY A 483 -9.84 0.31 28.15
C GLY A 483 -10.38 1.63 27.58
N LEU A 484 -9.54 2.40 26.89
CA LEU A 484 -9.99 3.63 26.19
C LEU A 484 -10.92 3.29 25.02
N ILE A 485 -10.64 2.24 24.25
CA ILE A 485 -11.52 1.78 23.15
C ILE A 485 -12.91 1.45 23.72
N LYS A 486 -12.98 0.64 24.78
CA LYS A 486 -14.25 0.29 25.44
C LYS A 486 -15.00 1.52 25.94
N GLN A 487 -14.31 2.46 26.57
CA GLN A 487 -14.90 3.72 27.03
C GLN A 487 -15.51 4.53 25.88
N VAL A 488 -14.86 4.59 24.73
CA VAL A 488 -15.35 5.30 23.53
C VAL A 488 -16.62 4.65 22.99
N ILE A 489 -16.63 3.32 22.86
CA ILE A 489 -17.79 2.56 22.38
C ILE A 489 -18.98 2.77 23.33
N ASP A 490 -18.78 2.63 24.65
CA ASP A 490 -19.84 2.81 25.65
C ASP A 490 -20.40 4.24 25.65
N ALA A 491 -19.51 5.24 25.51
CA ALA A 491 -19.92 6.64 25.45
C ALA A 491 -20.78 6.94 24.20
N SER A 492 -20.42 6.37 23.07
CA SER A 492 -21.16 6.46 21.79
C SER A 492 -22.56 5.83 21.92
N HIS A 493 -22.62 4.59 22.36
CA HIS A 493 -23.86 3.86 22.50
C HIS A 493 -24.83 4.49 23.52
N ALA A 494 -24.30 5.09 24.60
CA ALA A 494 -25.10 5.82 25.59
C ALA A 494 -25.85 7.02 25.00
N GLU A 495 -25.35 7.59 23.90
CA GLU A 495 -25.99 8.71 23.17
C GLU A 495 -26.70 8.23 21.88
N GLY A 496 -26.86 6.90 21.71
CA GLY A 496 -27.52 6.31 20.53
C GLY A 496 -26.71 6.48 19.23
N LYS A 497 -25.39 6.60 19.34
CA LYS A 497 -24.47 6.72 18.22
C LYS A 497 -23.74 5.41 18.00
N TRP A 498 -23.15 5.22 16.82
CA TRP A 498 -22.35 4.05 16.48
C TRP A 498 -20.84 4.38 16.47
N THR A 499 -20.02 3.36 16.65
CA THR A 499 -18.56 3.48 16.64
C THR A 499 -17.93 2.50 15.67
N GLY A 500 -17.16 3.03 14.73
CA GLY A 500 -16.27 2.26 13.87
C GLY A 500 -14.81 2.29 14.37
N MET A 501 -13.97 1.51 13.72
CA MET A 501 -12.52 1.50 13.93
C MET A 501 -11.82 1.38 12.58
N CYS A 502 -10.85 2.25 12.30
CA CYS A 502 -10.11 2.25 11.03
C CYS A 502 -8.60 2.10 11.18
N GLY A 503 -8.11 1.98 12.42
CA GLY A 503 -6.73 1.61 12.68
C GLY A 503 -6.43 0.15 12.35
N GLU A 504 -5.15 -0.21 12.30
CA GLU A 504 -4.70 -1.56 11.93
C GLU A 504 -5.27 -2.68 12.81
N LEU A 505 -5.60 -2.36 14.07
CA LEU A 505 -6.19 -3.30 15.01
C LEU A 505 -7.53 -3.88 14.52
N ALA A 506 -8.30 -3.12 13.73
CA ALA A 506 -9.57 -3.60 13.16
C ALA A 506 -9.41 -4.82 12.22
N GLY A 507 -8.23 -4.96 11.60
CA GLY A 507 -7.87 -6.08 10.73
C GLY A 507 -7.06 -7.19 11.42
N ASP A 508 -6.83 -7.11 12.72
CA ASP A 508 -6.15 -8.17 13.49
C ASP A 508 -7.17 -9.25 13.91
N GLU A 509 -6.95 -10.48 13.45
CA GLU A 509 -7.84 -11.62 13.69
C GLU A 509 -8.04 -11.91 15.19
N ARG A 510 -7.02 -11.70 16.01
CA ARG A 510 -7.07 -11.91 17.46
C ARG A 510 -7.83 -10.80 18.19
N ALA A 511 -7.70 -9.57 17.68
CA ALA A 511 -8.43 -8.42 18.24
C ALA A 511 -9.92 -8.46 17.89
N THR A 512 -10.29 -9.07 16.76
CA THR A 512 -11.67 -9.12 16.26
C THR A 512 -12.66 -9.61 17.30
N LEU A 513 -12.32 -10.67 18.04
CA LEU A 513 -13.20 -11.25 19.08
C LEU A 513 -13.44 -10.27 20.23
N LEU A 514 -12.38 -9.58 20.65
CA LEU A 514 -12.49 -8.58 21.73
C LEU A 514 -13.26 -7.35 21.28
N LEU A 515 -12.94 -6.82 20.09
CA LEU A 515 -13.61 -5.65 19.55
C LEU A 515 -15.10 -5.90 19.31
N LEU A 516 -15.43 -7.07 18.78
CA LEU A 516 -16.82 -7.52 18.63
C LEU A 516 -17.51 -7.60 20.00
N GLY A 517 -16.88 -8.25 20.99
CA GLY A 517 -17.43 -8.37 22.34
C GLY A 517 -17.53 -7.05 23.11
N MET A 518 -16.70 -6.06 22.79
CA MET A 518 -16.82 -4.68 23.30
C MET A 518 -18.00 -3.93 22.67
N GLY A 519 -18.57 -4.45 21.57
CA GLY A 519 -19.70 -3.83 20.87
C GLY A 519 -19.28 -2.88 19.74
N LEU A 520 -18.14 -3.09 19.09
CA LEU A 520 -17.74 -2.29 17.92
C LEU A 520 -18.71 -2.54 16.76
N ASP A 521 -19.21 -1.47 16.14
CA ASP A 521 -20.25 -1.53 15.11
C ASP A 521 -19.66 -1.67 13.69
N GLU A 522 -18.49 -1.06 13.41
CA GLU A 522 -17.86 -1.07 12.08
C GLU A 522 -16.36 -1.39 12.19
N PHE A 523 -15.91 -2.35 11.37
CA PHE A 523 -14.52 -2.79 11.26
C PHE A 523 -13.95 -2.36 9.91
N SER A 524 -13.09 -1.33 9.87
CA SER A 524 -12.50 -0.81 8.65
C SER A 524 -11.01 -1.17 8.56
N MET A 525 -10.63 -1.84 7.48
CA MET A 525 -9.31 -2.44 7.33
C MET A 525 -8.81 -2.46 5.89
N SER A 526 -7.58 -2.93 5.68
CA SER A 526 -7.11 -3.28 4.34
C SER A 526 -8.03 -4.34 3.72
N ALA A 527 -8.40 -4.17 2.46
CA ALA A 527 -9.35 -5.04 1.76
C ALA A 527 -9.01 -6.53 1.86
N ILE A 528 -7.73 -6.88 1.82
CA ILE A 528 -7.27 -8.27 1.90
C ILE A 528 -7.60 -8.97 3.23
N SER A 529 -7.81 -8.23 4.31
CA SER A 529 -8.16 -8.77 5.63
C SER A 529 -9.65 -9.07 5.78
N ILE A 530 -10.51 -8.43 4.98
CA ILE A 530 -11.97 -8.49 5.09
C ILE A 530 -12.52 -9.92 5.12
N PRO A 531 -12.15 -10.83 4.20
CA PRO A 531 -12.74 -12.17 4.19
C PRO A 531 -12.45 -12.97 5.47
N ARG A 532 -11.26 -12.81 6.05
CA ARG A 532 -10.88 -13.50 7.29
C ARG A 532 -11.63 -12.95 8.48
N ILE A 533 -11.76 -11.64 8.59
CA ILE A 533 -12.53 -11.00 9.67
C ILE A 533 -14.01 -11.38 9.57
N LYS A 534 -14.61 -11.36 8.36
CA LYS A 534 -15.97 -11.89 8.15
C LYS A 534 -16.12 -13.35 8.57
N LYS A 535 -15.12 -14.21 8.25
CA LYS A 535 -15.13 -15.63 8.69
C LYS A 535 -15.19 -15.74 10.20
N ILE A 536 -14.36 -15.00 10.92
CA ILE A 536 -14.31 -15.02 12.39
C ILE A 536 -15.66 -14.58 12.96
N ILE A 537 -16.17 -13.42 12.54
CA ILE A 537 -17.46 -12.88 13.00
C ILE A 537 -18.59 -13.88 12.77
N ARG A 538 -18.68 -14.46 11.58
CA ARG A 538 -19.75 -15.39 11.19
C ARG A 538 -19.71 -16.73 11.90
N ASN A 539 -18.56 -17.11 12.44
CA ASN A 539 -18.38 -18.35 13.22
C ASN A 539 -18.41 -18.14 14.75
N THR A 540 -18.77 -16.93 15.19
CA THR A 540 -18.74 -16.54 16.60
C THR A 540 -20.14 -16.18 17.11
N ASN A 541 -20.43 -16.50 18.38
CA ASN A 541 -21.58 -15.97 19.09
C ASN A 541 -21.21 -14.65 19.79
N PHE A 542 -22.03 -13.64 19.62
CA PHE A 542 -21.81 -12.32 20.22
C PHE A 542 -21.80 -12.39 21.76
N GLU A 543 -22.74 -13.09 22.36
CA GLU A 543 -22.81 -13.22 23.83
C GLU A 543 -21.57 -13.91 24.41
N ASP A 544 -20.98 -14.90 23.72
CA ASP A 544 -19.75 -15.56 24.16
C ASP A 544 -18.56 -14.59 24.16
N VAL A 545 -18.39 -13.79 23.10
CA VAL A 545 -17.27 -12.84 23.01
C VAL A 545 -17.45 -11.61 23.88
N LYS A 546 -18.67 -11.25 24.22
CA LYS A 546 -18.96 -10.21 25.20
C LYS A 546 -18.41 -10.60 26.59
N VAL A 547 -18.65 -11.84 27.01
CA VAL A 547 -18.07 -12.36 28.25
C VAL A 547 -16.55 -12.43 28.17
N LEU A 548 -16.00 -12.85 27.02
CA LEU A 548 -14.55 -12.85 26.79
C LEU A 548 -13.96 -11.45 26.93
N ALA A 549 -14.57 -10.44 26.32
CA ALA A 549 -14.11 -9.06 26.36
C ALA A 549 -14.13 -8.49 27.79
N GLU A 550 -15.17 -8.78 28.57
CA GLU A 550 -15.24 -8.38 29.98
C GLU A 550 -14.11 -9.00 30.81
N GLN A 551 -13.85 -10.31 30.63
CA GLN A 551 -12.77 -11.02 31.32
C GLN A 551 -11.38 -10.50 30.88
N ALA A 552 -11.20 -10.24 29.59
CA ALA A 552 -9.95 -9.74 29.04
C ALA A 552 -9.62 -8.33 29.55
N LEU A 553 -10.59 -7.44 29.58
CA LEU A 553 -10.42 -6.08 30.09
C LEU A 553 -10.10 -6.03 31.61
N ALA A 554 -10.39 -7.10 32.35
CA ALA A 554 -10.02 -7.22 33.76
C ALA A 554 -8.56 -7.70 33.97
N GLN A 555 -7.85 -8.08 32.90
CA GLN A 555 -6.47 -8.53 33.00
C GLN A 555 -5.50 -7.35 33.13
N PRO A 556 -4.47 -7.49 33.97
CA PRO A 556 -3.51 -6.40 34.19
C PRO A 556 -2.44 -6.27 33.10
N THR A 557 -2.23 -7.32 32.30
CA THR A 557 -1.20 -7.36 31.27
C THR A 557 -1.74 -7.82 29.91
N ALA A 558 -1.08 -7.39 28.83
CA ALA A 558 -1.42 -7.86 27.50
C ALA A 558 -1.21 -9.37 27.32
N ASP A 559 -0.19 -9.95 27.94
CA ASP A 559 0.11 -11.38 27.85
C ASP A 559 -0.99 -12.25 28.52
N GLU A 560 -1.46 -11.85 29.70
CA GLU A 560 -2.57 -12.54 30.39
C GLU A 560 -3.86 -12.40 29.59
N LEU A 561 -4.13 -11.24 29.04
CA LEU A 561 -5.25 -10.98 28.16
C LEU A 561 -5.18 -11.88 26.92
N MET A 562 -4.04 -11.91 26.23
CA MET A 562 -3.85 -12.75 25.04
C MET A 562 -3.93 -14.25 25.35
N THR A 563 -3.54 -14.66 26.55
CA THR A 563 -3.70 -16.06 26.99
C THR A 563 -5.18 -16.45 27.04
N LEU A 564 -6.05 -15.57 27.52
CA LEU A 564 -7.51 -15.82 27.51
C LEU A 564 -8.07 -15.88 26.09
N VAL A 565 -7.65 -14.95 25.22
CA VAL A 565 -8.10 -14.93 23.81
C VAL A 565 -7.68 -16.21 23.08
N ASN A 566 -6.42 -16.60 23.20
CA ASN A 566 -5.91 -17.81 22.56
C ASN A 566 -6.64 -19.09 23.05
N LYS A 567 -6.87 -19.19 24.35
CA LYS A 567 -7.64 -20.30 24.93
C LYS A 567 -9.06 -20.35 24.37
N PHE A 568 -9.73 -19.22 24.25
CA PHE A 568 -11.07 -19.13 23.66
C PHE A 568 -11.08 -19.59 22.19
N ILE A 569 -10.08 -19.14 21.40
CA ILE A 569 -9.91 -19.55 20.00
C ILE A 569 -9.75 -21.07 19.87
N GLU A 570 -8.90 -21.67 20.72
CA GLU A 570 -8.66 -23.11 20.75
C GLU A 570 -9.93 -23.89 21.12
N GLU A 571 -10.65 -23.46 22.16
CA GLU A 571 -11.88 -24.11 22.63
C GLU A 571 -13.03 -24.07 21.63
N LYS A 572 -13.11 -22.98 20.83
CA LYS A 572 -14.18 -22.77 19.86
C LYS A 572 -13.81 -23.21 18.43
N THR A 573 -12.60 -23.65 18.20
CA THR A 573 -12.08 -24.06 16.87
C THR A 573 -12.30 -22.96 15.81
N LEU A 574 -11.98 -21.72 16.16
CA LEU A 574 -12.26 -20.53 15.33
C LEU A 574 -11.15 -20.19 14.31
N CYS A 575 -10.07 -20.97 14.24
CA CYS A 575 -8.97 -20.81 13.28
C CYS A 575 -8.97 -21.87 12.21
#